data_490bdab62c70f0e1412d9435fd577e8d
#
_entry.id   490bdab62c70f0e1412d9435fd577e8d
#
_cell.length_a   1.000
_cell.length_b   1.000
_cell.length_c   1.000
_cell.angle_alpha   90.00
_cell.angle_beta   90.00
_cell.angle_gamma   90.00
#
_symmetry.space_group_name_H-M   'P 1'
#
loop_
_entity.id
_entity.type
_entity.pdbx_description
1 polymer ?
#
loop_
_entity_poly.entity_id
_entity_poly.type
_entity_poly.pdbx_seq_one_letter_code
_entity_poly.pdbx_strand_id
1 'polypeptide(L)'
;MRIALVNMPFSSLQIPSNALHQLETIIAEKFSGAETSIHYLNHDFGGLVGPDLYAWISESLAGHTCGFGEWLFRHAAFPEHGDNTEAYFARYLHHFGEAQVERYHRELAPVRADLPGIIDRMIEQHGLADADIVGVTSMFFQNMPSFALARRLKEIGSKATVIMGGANCEGTMGIEIVNNVPWIDYVFSGHALVNFPKFLKAAEAGDTAAMSKLDGIFSKSNSRSITAMDPAVRPKRPSDARAEDQLDGVAVNGPERSLNSDVPLDYE
;
A
#
# COMPACT_ATOMS: atom_id res chain seq x y z
N MET A 1 -3.34 21.92 -2.18
CA MET A 1 -2.94 20.52 -2.52
C MET A 1 -3.91 19.58 -1.85
N ARG A 2 -4.52 18.65 -2.60
CA ARG A 2 -5.48 17.66 -2.09
C ARG A 2 -4.78 16.32 -1.88
N ILE A 3 -4.83 15.78 -0.67
CA ILE A 3 -4.13 14.57 -0.25
C ILE A 3 -5.17 13.56 0.24
N ALA A 4 -5.29 12.44 -0.46
CA ALA A 4 -6.12 11.31 -0.06
C ALA A 4 -5.25 10.22 0.56
N LEU A 5 -5.44 9.93 1.84
CA LEU A 5 -4.80 8.84 2.56
C LEU A 5 -5.74 7.65 2.61
N VAL A 6 -5.33 6.50 2.10
CA VAL A 6 -6.22 5.37 1.84
C VAL A 6 -5.82 4.14 2.66
N ASN A 7 -6.76 3.65 3.45
CA ASN A 7 -6.65 2.36 4.12
C ASN A 7 -7.26 1.27 3.25
N MET A 8 -6.41 0.38 2.73
CA MET A 8 -6.80 -0.63 1.76
C MET A 8 -7.49 -1.86 2.39
N PRO A 9 -8.31 -2.62 1.64
CA PRO A 9 -8.64 -3.99 2.04
C PRO A 9 -7.33 -4.77 2.27
N PHE A 10 -7.26 -5.50 3.21
CA PHE A 10 -7.71 -6.27 4.28
C PHE A 10 -7.17 -5.79 5.64
N SER A 11 -7.25 -4.53 5.89
CA SER A 11 -7.06 -3.97 7.23
C SER A 11 -8.23 -4.33 8.14
N SER A 12 -8.03 -4.24 9.45
CA SER A 12 -9.11 -4.45 10.41
C SER A 12 -10.30 -3.53 10.13
N LEU A 13 -11.53 -4.05 10.28
CA LEU A 13 -12.76 -3.24 10.23
C LEU A 13 -13.05 -2.52 11.56
N GLN A 14 -12.35 -2.87 12.63
CA GLN A 14 -12.65 -2.38 13.99
C GLN A 14 -11.61 -1.40 14.51
N ILE A 15 -10.44 -1.36 13.90
CA ILE A 15 -9.31 -0.57 14.39
C ILE A 15 -8.92 0.45 13.32
N PRO A 16 -9.03 1.75 13.63
CA PRO A 16 -8.57 2.79 12.71
C PRO A 16 -7.05 2.75 12.51
N SER A 17 -6.59 3.26 11.37
CA SER A 17 -5.18 3.28 11.04
C SER A 17 -4.45 4.39 11.76
N ASN A 18 -3.72 4.06 12.84
CA ASN A 18 -2.87 5.03 13.55
C ASN A 18 -1.89 5.74 12.61
N ALA A 19 -1.32 5.03 11.65
CA ALA A 19 -0.35 5.61 10.72
C ALA A 19 -0.97 6.73 9.88
N LEU A 20 -2.20 6.53 9.37
CA LEU A 20 -2.89 7.55 8.56
C LEU A 20 -3.27 8.77 9.40
N HIS A 21 -3.79 8.58 10.62
CA HIS A 21 -4.13 9.70 11.52
C HIS A 21 -2.89 10.48 11.95
N GLN A 22 -1.75 9.81 12.21
CA GLN A 22 -0.50 10.51 12.48
C GLN A 22 -0.02 11.34 11.28
N LEU A 23 -0.16 10.82 10.06
CA LEU A 23 0.17 11.57 8.85
C LEU A 23 -0.77 12.76 8.65
N GLU A 24 -2.07 12.57 8.83
CA GLU A 24 -3.07 13.63 8.75
C GLU A 24 -2.76 14.75 9.74
N THR A 25 -2.50 14.42 11.03
CA THR A 25 -2.12 15.38 12.05
C THR A 25 -0.86 16.17 11.65
N ILE A 26 0.17 15.49 11.14
CA ILE A 26 1.41 16.17 10.71
C ILE A 26 1.17 17.08 9.50
N ILE A 27 0.30 16.68 8.57
CA ILE A 27 -0.05 17.54 7.45
C ILE A 27 -0.77 18.78 7.94
N ALA A 28 -1.78 18.64 8.81
CA ALA A 28 -2.51 19.77 9.39
C ALA A 28 -1.59 20.74 10.11
N GLU A 29 -0.60 20.26 10.86
CA GLU A 29 0.37 21.08 11.56
C GLU A 29 1.36 21.82 10.64
N LYS A 30 1.77 21.20 9.53
CA LYS A 30 2.89 21.69 8.71
C LYS A 30 2.45 22.35 7.40
N PHE A 31 1.21 22.10 6.94
CA PHE A 31 0.70 22.53 5.63
C PHE A 31 -0.72 23.10 5.74
N SER A 32 -0.86 24.31 6.21
CA SER A 32 -2.16 24.99 6.43
C SER A 32 -3.01 25.14 5.15
N GLY A 33 -2.45 24.96 3.96
CA GLY A 33 -3.14 25.02 2.68
C GLY A 33 -3.41 23.64 2.04
N ALA A 34 -3.06 22.55 2.71
CA ALA A 34 -3.37 21.21 2.23
C ALA A 34 -4.75 20.76 2.74
N GLU A 35 -5.55 20.19 1.85
CA GLU A 35 -6.79 19.50 2.15
C GLU A 35 -6.48 18.00 2.24
N THR A 36 -6.61 17.42 3.43
CA THR A 36 -6.31 16.01 3.67
C THR A 36 -7.58 15.27 4.05
N SER A 37 -7.73 14.06 3.53
CA SER A 37 -8.83 13.17 3.88
C SER A 37 -8.33 11.73 4.02
N ILE A 38 -8.91 10.98 4.98
CA ILE A 38 -8.66 9.55 5.15
C ILE A 38 -9.84 8.78 4.59
N HIS A 39 -9.56 7.79 3.76
CA HIS A 39 -10.54 6.94 3.11
C HIS A 39 -10.35 5.48 3.51
N TYR A 40 -11.38 4.86 4.06
CA TYR A 40 -11.38 3.49 4.54
C TYR A 40 -12.00 2.54 3.52
N LEU A 41 -11.30 2.24 2.41
CA LEU A 41 -11.76 1.31 1.37
C LEU A 41 -11.90 -0.13 1.88
N ASN A 42 -11.25 -0.46 3.00
CA ASN A 42 -11.48 -1.71 3.71
C ASN A 42 -12.92 -1.83 4.23
N HIS A 43 -13.55 -0.73 4.65
CA HIS A 43 -14.95 -0.71 5.08
C HIS A 43 -15.89 -0.90 3.89
N ASP A 44 -15.63 -0.22 2.75
CA ASP A 44 -16.44 -0.39 1.55
C ASP A 44 -16.40 -1.84 1.06
N PHE A 45 -15.19 -2.43 1.01
CA PHE A 45 -15.03 -3.82 0.61
C PHE A 45 -15.64 -4.79 1.63
N GLY A 46 -15.48 -4.53 2.93
CA GLY A 46 -16.12 -5.30 3.99
C GLY A 46 -17.64 -5.26 3.93
N GLY A 47 -18.22 -4.09 3.61
CA GLY A 47 -19.65 -3.92 3.35
C GLY A 47 -20.15 -4.71 2.14
N LEU A 48 -19.32 -4.80 1.09
CA LEU A 48 -19.64 -5.54 -0.13
C LEU A 48 -19.67 -7.05 0.07
N VAL A 49 -18.65 -7.62 0.76
CA VAL A 49 -18.52 -9.08 0.93
C VAL A 49 -19.14 -9.59 2.23
N GLY A 50 -19.50 -8.70 3.12
CA GLY A 50 -20.00 -9.00 4.46
C GLY A 50 -18.87 -9.21 5.48
N PRO A 51 -19.10 -8.83 6.76
CA PRO A 51 -18.07 -8.80 7.79
C PRO A 51 -17.47 -10.18 8.08
N ASP A 52 -18.28 -11.24 8.09
CA ASP A 52 -17.82 -12.60 8.40
C ASP A 52 -16.86 -13.12 7.33
N LEU A 53 -17.16 -12.88 6.05
CA LEU A 53 -16.30 -13.31 4.97
C LEU A 53 -15.04 -12.45 4.89
N TYR A 54 -15.17 -11.15 5.14
CA TYR A 54 -14.04 -10.25 5.25
C TYR A 54 -13.08 -10.69 6.37
N ALA A 55 -13.60 -10.95 7.59
CA ALA A 55 -12.81 -11.41 8.73
C ALA A 55 -12.14 -12.77 8.44
N TRP A 56 -12.85 -13.68 7.76
CA TRP A 56 -12.23 -14.94 7.35
C TRP A 56 -11.02 -14.71 6.42
N ILE A 57 -11.11 -13.79 5.46
CA ILE A 57 -10.00 -13.48 4.56
C ILE A 57 -8.84 -12.83 5.30
N SER A 58 -9.14 -11.82 6.15
CA SER A 58 -8.13 -10.94 6.76
C SER A 58 -7.53 -11.47 8.06
N GLU A 59 -8.22 -12.37 8.79
CA GLU A 59 -7.84 -12.76 10.16
C GLU A 59 -7.64 -14.27 10.34
N SER A 60 -8.17 -15.13 9.43
CA SER A 60 -8.04 -16.57 9.60
C SER A 60 -6.63 -17.06 9.27
N LEU A 61 -6.18 -18.09 9.99
CA LEU A 61 -4.90 -18.74 9.72
C LEU A 61 -4.84 -19.29 8.27
N ALA A 62 -5.94 -19.84 7.76
CA ALA A 62 -6.03 -20.33 6.40
C ALA A 62 -5.87 -19.21 5.37
N GLY A 63 -6.58 -18.09 5.54
CA GLY A 63 -6.45 -16.89 4.71
C GLY A 63 -5.01 -16.39 4.67
N HIS A 64 -4.37 -16.29 5.85
CA HIS A 64 -2.98 -15.87 5.97
C HIS A 64 -1.99 -16.85 5.32
N THR A 65 -2.11 -18.15 5.59
CA THR A 65 -1.19 -19.15 5.06
C THR A 65 -1.23 -19.22 3.53
N CYS A 66 -2.40 -18.98 2.94
CA CYS A 66 -2.62 -19.08 1.49
C CYS A 66 -2.49 -17.74 0.77
N GLY A 67 -2.33 -16.62 1.49
CA GLY A 67 -2.31 -15.29 0.89
C GLY A 67 -3.59 -14.97 0.10
N PHE A 68 -4.75 -15.36 0.65
CA PHE A 68 -6.02 -15.32 -0.08
C PHE A 68 -6.41 -13.91 -0.52
N GLY A 69 -6.25 -12.92 0.36
CA GLY A 69 -6.53 -11.52 0.04
C GLY A 69 -5.69 -10.98 -1.10
N GLU A 70 -4.39 -11.30 -1.11
CA GLU A 70 -3.48 -10.95 -2.22
C GLU A 70 -3.92 -11.64 -3.52
N TRP A 71 -4.18 -12.95 -3.47
CA TRP A 71 -4.62 -13.69 -4.64
C TRP A 71 -5.94 -13.17 -5.20
N LEU A 72 -6.89 -12.80 -4.35
CA LEU A 72 -8.19 -12.28 -4.77
C LEU A 72 -8.05 -11.05 -5.67
N PHE A 73 -7.17 -10.10 -5.31
CA PHE A 73 -6.93 -8.86 -6.05
C PHE A 73 -5.89 -9.00 -7.18
N ARG A 74 -5.13 -10.10 -7.23
CA ARG A 74 -4.05 -10.27 -8.21
C ARG A 74 -4.49 -10.02 -9.65
N HIS A 75 -5.66 -10.51 -10.04
CA HIS A 75 -6.15 -10.36 -11.42
C HIS A 75 -6.47 -8.90 -11.76
N ALA A 76 -6.99 -8.12 -10.80
CA ALA A 76 -7.22 -6.69 -11.00
C ALA A 76 -5.90 -5.88 -11.03
N ALA A 77 -4.91 -6.30 -10.25
CA ALA A 77 -3.59 -5.68 -10.24
C ALA A 77 -2.77 -6.00 -11.50
N PHE A 78 -2.78 -7.27 -11.93
CA PHE A 78 -1.95 -7.79 -13.02
C PHE A 78 -2.75 -8.71 -13.96
N PRO A 79 -3.73 -8.19 -14.72
CA PRO A 79 -4.57 -8.99 -15.62
C PRO A 79 -3.78 -9.68 -16.74
N GLU A 80 -2.63 -9.11 -17.15
CA GLU A 80 -1.73 -9.66 -18.16
C GLU A 80 -1.15 -11.04 -17.81
N HIS A 81 -1.12 -11.38 -16.51
CA HIS A 81 -0.63 -12.68 -16.06
C HIS A 81 -1.70 -13.81 -16.11
N GLY A 82 -2.87 -13.50 -16.63
CA GLY A 82 -3.96 -14.46 -16.77
C GLY A 82 -4.57 -14.93 -15.44
N ASP A 83 -5.65 -15.68 -15.53
CA ASP A 83 -6.29 -16.28 -14.37
C ASP A 83 -5.59 -17.58 -13.95
N ASN A 84 -5.40 -17.73 -12.64
CA ASN A 84 -4.76 -18.91 -12.05
C ASN A 84 -5.64 -19.58 -10.97
N THR A 85 -6.95 -19.39 -11.02
CA THR A 85 -7.90 -19.86 -10.00
C THR A 85 -7.80 -21.36 -9.77
N GLU A 86 -7.80 -22.16 -10.82
CA GLU A 86 -7.70 -23.62 -10.70
C GLU A 86 -6.38 -24.04 -10.04
N ALA A 87 -5.26 -23.49 -10.49
CA ALA A 87 -3.94 -23.80 -9.95
C ALA A 87 -3.81 -23.36 -8.49
N TYR A 88 -4.39 -22.22 -8.13
CA TYR A 88 -4.41 -21.71 -6.78
C TYR A 88 -5.18 -22.64 -5.83
N PHE A 89 -6.41 -23.01 -6.18
CA PHE A 89 -7.20 -23.92 -5.34
C PHE A 89 -6.62 -25.35 -5.32
N ALA A 90 -6.11 -25.86 -6.42
CA ALA A 90 -5.41 -27.16 -6.43
C ALA A 90 -4.23 -27.17 -5.45
N ARG A 91 -3.48 -26.07 -5.34
CA ARG A 91 -2.36 -25.95 -4.42
C ARG A 91 -2.79 -25.88 -2.95
N TYR A 92 -3.87 -25.14 -2.65
CA TYR A 92 -4.27 -24.80 -1.28
C TYR A 92 -5.54 -25.50 -0.80
N LEU A 93 -6.09 -26.45 -1.57
CA LEU A 93 -7.34 -27.15 -1.23
C LEU A 93 -7.32 -27.78 0.17
N HIS A 94 -6.16 -28.31 0.59
CA HIS A 94 -5.98 -28.91 1.91
C HIS A 94 -6.08 -27.90 3.07
N HIS A 95 -5.92 -26.60 2.80
CA HIS A 95 -6.13 -25.53 3.78
C HIS A 95 -7.57 -25.01 3.82
N PHE A 96 -8.28 -25.05 2.67
CA PHE A 96 -9.64 -24.52 2.56
C PHE A 96 -10.72 -25.54 2.84
N GLY A 97 -10.57 -26.76 2.34
CA GLY A 97 -11.63 -27.74 2.24
C GLY A 97 -12.66 -27.40 1.14
N GLU A 98 -13.46 -28.38 0.77
CA GLU A 98 -14.43 -28.26 -0.32
C GLU A 98 -15.49 -27.18 -0.08
N ALA A 99 -16.01 -27.10 1.15
CA ALA A 99 -17.03 -26.11 1.53
C ALA A 99 -16.57 -24.65 1.35
N GLN A 100 -15.31 -24.37 1.62
CA GLN A 100 -14.77 -23.01 1.41
C GLN A 100 -14.53 -22.71 -0.08
N VAL A 101 -14.16 -23.70 -0.87
CA VAL A 101 -14.05 -23.54 -2.34
C VAL A 101 -15.42 -23.28 -2.94
N GLU A 102 -16.46 -24.01 -2.53
CA GLU A 102 -17.85 -23.76 -2.95
C GLU A 102 -18.32 -22.36 -2.55
N ARG A 103 -18.00 -21.94 -1.31
CA ARG A 103 -18.31 -20.59 -0.83
C ARG A 103 -17.62 -19.51 -1.68
N TYR A 104 -16.35 -19.72 -2.04
CA TYR A 104 -15.66 -18.82 -2.97
C TYR A 104 -16.42 -18.69 -4.29
N HIS A 105 -16.76 -19.81 -4.93
CA HIS A 105 -17.44 -19.76 -6.23
C HIS A 105 -18.79 -19.05 -6.16
N ARG A 106 -19.52 -19.20 -5.07
CA ARG A 106 -20.82 -18.57 -4.88
C ARG A 106 -20.74 -17.08 -4.53
N GLU A 107 -19.84 -16.70 -3.64
CA GLU A 107 -19.84 -15.37 -3.00
C GLU A 107 -18.74 -14.44 -3.53
N LEU A 108 -17.55 -14.96 -3.83
CA LEU A 108 -16.38 -14.16 -4.19
C LEU A 108 -15.99 -14.19 -5.66
N ALA A 109 -16.33 -15.25 -6.39
CA ALA A 109 -15.99 -15.31 -7.81
C ALA A 109 -16.64 -14.17 -8.63
N PRO A 110 -17.93 -13.81 -8.39
CA PRO A 110 -18.52 -12.63 -9.02
C PRO A 110 -17.85 -11.33 -8.62
N VAL A 111 -17.50 -11.18 -7.33
CA VAL A 111 -16.77 -10.00 -6.82
C VAL A 111 -15.41 -9.90 -7.49
N ARG A 112 -14.66 -11.02 -7.54
CA ARG A 112 -13.34 -11.06 -8.18
C ARG A 112 -13.40 -10.68 -9.66
N ALA A 113 -14.41 -11.14 -10.37
CA ALA A 113 -14.60 -10.83 -11.79
C ALA A 113 -14.89 -9.32 -12.02
N ASP A 114 -15.60 -8.66 -11.09
CA ASP A 114 -15.95 -7.24 -11.17
C ASP A 114 -15.01 -6.32 -10.37
N LEU A 115 -13.89 -6.82 -9.85
CA LEU A 115 -12.98 -5.98 -9.05
C LEU A 115 -12.56 -4.68 -9.73
N PRO A 116 -12.25 -4.62 -11.04
CA PRO A 116 -11.96 -3.36 -11.70
C PRO A 116 -13.12 -2.37 -11.59
N GLY A 117 -14.36 -2.80 -11.82
CA GLY A 117 -15.55 -1.96 -11.70
C GLY A 117 -15.85 -1.55 -10.24
N ILE A 118 -15.59 -2.44 -9.27
CA ILE A 118 -15.71 -2.14 -7.84
C ILE A 118 -14.72 -1.05 -7.45
N ILE A 119 -13.47 -1.17 -7.88
CA ILE A 119 -12.44 -0.17 -7.60
C ILE A 119 -12.78 1.17 -8.26
N ASP A 120 -13.30 1.18 -9.47
CA ASP A 120 -13.73 2.40 -10.14
C ASP A 120 -14.83 3.13 -9.35
N ARG A 121 -15.83 2.39 -8.85
CA ARG A 121 -16.86 2.95 -7.98
C ARG A 121 -16.30 3.53 -6.68
N MET A 122 -15.33 2.85 -6.06
CA MET A 122 -14.63 3.37 -4.87
C MET A 122 -13.85 4.66 -5.19
N ILE A 123 -13.15 4.69 -6.33
CA ILE A 123 -12.43 5.90 -6.78
C ILE A 123 -13.39 7.07 -6.95
N GLU A 124 -14.54 6.85 -7.60
CA GLU A 124 -15.56 7.86 -7.82
C GLU A 124 -16.20 8.32 -6.50
N GLN A 125 -16.65 7.38 -5.66
CA GLN A 125 -17.30 7.64 -4.37
C GLN A 125 -16.42 8.50 -3.44
N HIS A 126 -15.12 8.24 -3.44
CA HIS A 126 -14.15 8.92 -2.57
C HIS A 126 -13.43 10.09 -3.27
N GLY A 127 -13.72 10.38 -4.53
CA GLY A 127 -13.09 11.47 -5.29
C GLY A 127 -11.57 11.32 -5.44
N LEU A 128 -11.05 10.08 -5.43
CA LEU A 128 -9.61 9.81 -5.42
C LEU A 128 -8.91 10.25 -6.71
N ALA A 129 -9.65 10.29 -7.83
CA ALA A 129 -9.10 10.70 -9.12
C ALA A 129 -8.67 12.17 -9.17
N ASP A 130 -9.29 13.02 -8.32
CA ASP A 130 -9.06 14.47 -8.27
C ASP A 130 -8.00 14.88 -7.23
N ALA A 131 -7.43 13.93 -6.50
CA ALA A 131 -6.36 14.22 -5.53
C ALA A 131 -5.04 14.53 -6.25
N ASP A 132 -4.22 15.40 -5.65
CA ASP A 132 -2.85 15.62 -6.11
C ASP A 132 -1.94 14.46 -5.67
N ILE A 133 -2.22 13.90 -4.50
CA ILE A 133 -1.49 12.76 -3.91
C ILE A 133 -2.51 11.73 -3.40
N VAL A 134 -2.33 10.48 -3.79
CA VAL A 134 -3.02 9.32 -3.19
C VAL A 134 -2.00 8.46 -2.46
N GLY A 135 -2.09 8.43 -1.14
CA GLY A 135 -1.21 7.64 -0.28
C GLY A 135 -1.91 6.36 0.19
N VAL A 136 -1.40 5.20 -0.20
CA VAL A 136 -1.96 3.90 0.21
C VAL A 136 -1.13 3.25 1.30
N THR A 137 -1.80 2.63 2.28
CA THR A 137 -1.14 1.78 3.27
C THR A 137 -0.94 0.38 2.74
N SER A 138 0.14 -0.27 3.16
CA SER A 138 0.32 -1.70 2.90
C SER A 138 0.91 -2.44 4.09
N MET A 139 0.10 -3.33 4.63
CA MET A 139 0.47 -4.29 5.67
C MET A 139 -0.30 -5.60 5.41
N PHE A 140 0.31 -6.74 5.68
CA PHE A 140 -0.27 -8.06 5.40
C PHE A 140 -0.71 -8.21 3.92
N PHE A 141 -2.01 -8.33 3.64
CA PHE A 141 -2.59 -8.61 2.31
C PHE A 141 -2.99 -7.35 1.53
N GLN A 142 -2.34 -6.23 1.79
CA GLN A 142 -2.71 -4.95 1.18
C GLN A 142 -1.91 -4.59 -0.08
N ASN A 143 -0.93 -5.42 -0.51
CA ASN A 143 -0.14 -5.11 -1.71
C ASN A 143 -1.01 -5.14 -2.98
N MET A 144 -1.64 -6.27 -3.28
CA MET A 144 -2.42 -6.41 -4.51
C MET A 144 -3.64 -5.48 -4.56
N PRO A 145 -4.40 -5.27 -3.47
CA PRO A 145 -5.41 -4.22 -3.45
C PRO A 145 -4.84 -2.83 -3.76
N SER A 146 -3.70 -2.47 -3.17
CA SER A 146 -3.04 -1.17 -3.42
C SER A 146 -2.57 -1.03 -4.86
N PHE A 147 -1.98 -2.09 -5.43
CA PHE A 147 -1.55 -2.09 -6.82
C PHE A 147 -2.74 -1.99 -7.78
N ALA A 148 -3.84 -2.67 -7.48
CA ALA A 148 -5.06 -2.62 -8.28
C ALA A 148 -5.67 -1.20 -8.27
N LEU A 149 -5.75 -0.55 -7.10
CA LEU A 149 -6.19 0.85 -6.99
C LEU A 149 -5.28 1.79 -7.79
N ALA A 150 -3.96 1.68 -7.59
CA ALA A 150 -2.97 2.51 -8.27
C ALA A 150 -3.06 2.35 -9.80
N ARG A 151 -3.20 1.11 -10.28
CA ARG A 151 -3.40 0.80 -11.68
C ARG A 151 -4.65 1.49 -12.22
N ARG A 152 -5.80 1.31 -11.56
CA ARG A 152 -7.07 1.91 -12.02
C ARG A 152 -6.99 3.44 -12.08
N LEU A 153 -6.39 4.08 -11.07
CA LEU A 153 -6.16 5.54 -11.09
C LEU A 153 -5.38 5.98 -12.34
N LYS A 154 -4.31 5.28 -12.70
CA LYS A 154 -3.52 5.61 -13.90
C LYS A 154 -4.31 5.31 -15.19
N GLU A 155 -5.05 4.20 -15.26
CA GLU A 155 -5.85 3.81 -16.45
C GLU A 155 -6.99 4.79 -16.74
N ILE A 156 -7.65 5.33 -15.72
CA ILE A 156 -8.68 6.38 -15.90
C ILE A 156 -8.09 7.77 -16.15
N GLY A 157 -6.76 7.90 -16.19
CA GLY A 157 -6.06 9.14 -16.52
C GLY A 157 -5.89 10.11 -15.38
N SER A 158 -6.06 9.69 -14.11
CA SER A 158 -5.75 10.51 -12.94
C SER A 158 -4.31 11.00 -12.98
N LYS A 159 -4.10 12.25 -12.56
CA LYS A 159 -2.77 12.88 -12.43
C LYS A 159 -2.18 12.73 -11.04
N ALA A 160 -2.89 12.09 -10.13
CA ALA A 160 -2.43 11.87 -8.78
C ALA A 160 -1.05 11.21 -8.73
N THR A 161 -0.17 11.72 -7.89
CA THR A 161 1.04 11.02 -7.48
C THR A 161 0.63 9.92 -6.51
N VAL A 162 0.84 8.66 -6.88
CA VAL A 162 0.51 7.52 -6.03
C VAL A 162 1.72 7.14 -5.20
N ILE A 163 1.58 7.23 -3.88
CA ILE A 163 2.60 6.87 -2.91
C ILE A 163 2.15 5.68 -2.08
N MET A 164 3.07 4.84 -1.64
CA MET A 164 2.79 3.65 -0.85
C MET A 164 3.72 3.57 0.36
N GLY A 165 3.18 3.19 1.52
CA GLY A 165 3.94 3.02 2.75
C GLY A 165 3.38 1.89 3.61
N GLY A 166 4.04 1.59 4.72
CA GLY A 166 3.69 0.52 5.64
C GLY A 166 4.68 -0.63 5.64
N ALA A 167 4.47 -1.64 6.49
CA ALA A 167 5.44 -2.71 6.74
C ALA A 167 5.84 -3.49 5.48
N ASN A 168 4.94 -3.64 4.51
CA ASN A 168 5.24 -4.30 3.24
C ASN A 168 6.17 -3.48 2.32
N CYS A 169 6.48 -2.25 2.71
CA CYS A 169 7.30 -1.32 1.92
C CYS A 169 8.73 -1.17 2.46
N GLU A 170 9.11 -1.93 3.48
CA GLU A 170 10.40 -1.75 4.13
C GLU A 170 11.56 -2.38 3.33
N GLY A 171 12.65 -1.64 3.24
CA GLY A 171 13.92 -2.10 2.66
C GLY A 171 13.76 -2.60 1.22
N THR A 172 14.28 -3.80 0.97
CA THR A 172 14.27 -4.43 -0.37
C THR A 172 12.86 -4.65 -0.92
N MET A 173 11.85 -4.86 -0.08
CA MET A 173 10.46 -5.00 -0.53
C MET A 173 9.96 -3.71 -1.20
N GLY A 174 10.21 -2.55 -0.58
CA GLY A 174 9.84 -1.26 -1.16
C GLY A 174 10.55 -0.97 -2.48
N ILE A 175 11.81 -1.37 -2.58
CA ILE A 175 12.61 -1.25 -3.79
C ILE A 175 12.01 -2.10 -4.92
N GLU A 176 11.67 -3.36 -4.63
CA GLU A 176 11.04 -4.25 -5.59
C GLU A 176 9.66 -3.72 -6.05
N ILE A 177 8.90 -3.09 -5.16
CA ILE A 177 7.63 -2.46 -5.52
C ILE A 177 7.85 -1.37 -6.56
N VAL A 178 8.72 -0.37 -6.33
CA VAL A 178 8.89 0.72 -7.32
C VAL A 178 9.51 0.25 -8.62
N ASN A 179 10.31 -0.82 -8.61
CA ASN A 179 10.93 -1.36 -9.81
C ASN A 179 9.93 -2.13 -10.69
N ASN A 180 8.99 -2.85 -10.07
CA ASN A 180 8.14 -3.80 -10.78
C ASN A 180 6.66 -3.37 -10.87
N VAL A 181 6.22 -2.36 -10.09
CA VAL A 181 4.85 -1.85 -10.11
C VAL A 181 4.81 -0.46 -10.73
N PRO A 182 4.51 -0.34 -12.03
CA PRO A 182 4.65 0.92 -12.77
C PRO A 182 3.68 2.02 -12.33
N TRP A 183 2.65 1.70 -11.57
CA TRP A 183 1.60 2.61 -11.12
C TRP A 183 1.89 3.26 -9.75
N ILE A 184 2.89 2.76 -9.02
CA ILE A 184 3.39 3.37 -7.78
C ILE A 184 4.54 4.31 -8.15
N ASP A 185 4.38 5.59 -7.82
CA ASP A 185 5.37 6.61 -8.14
C ASP A 185 6.48 6.68 -7.09
N TYR A 186 6.11 6.56 -5.79
CA TYR A 186 7.06 6.56 -4.68
C TYR A 186 6.66 5.54 -3.61
N VAL A 187 7.66 4.96 -2.96
CA VAL A 187 7.48 4.08 -1.81
C VAL A 187 8.23 4.65 -0.61
N PHE A 188 7.55 4.68 0.53
CA PHE A 188 8.11 5.07 1.81
C PHE A 188 8.51 3.83 2.60
N SER A 189 9.80 3.67 2.84
CA SER A 189 10.40 2.61 3.66
C SER A 189 10.67 3.13 5.06
N GLY A 190 10.17 2.42 6.08
CA GLY A 190 10.26 2.82 7.47
C GLY A 190 9.29 3.95 7.85
N HIS A 191 9.62 4.70 8.89
CA HIS A 191 8.75 5.74 9.44
C HIS A 191 8.64 6.98 8.55
N ALA A 192 7.44 7.29 8.07
CA ALA A 192 7.21 8.44 7.19
C ALA A 192 7.14 9.81 7.91
N LEU A 193 6.94 9.84 9.23
CA LEU A 193 6.59 11.04 9.99
C LEU A 193 7.59 12.20 9.87
N VAL A 194 8.87 11.92 9.62
CA VAL A 194 9.90 12.94 9.44
C VAL A 194 10.03 13.39 7.99
N ASN A 195 9.97 12.45 7.05
CA ASN A 195 10.23 12.73 5.64
C ASN A 195 8.97 13.04 4.83
N PHE A 196 7.78 12.66 5.30
CA PHE A 196 6.54 12.98 4.61
C PHE A 196 6.30 14.50 4.47
N PRO A 197 6.46 15.34 5.52
CA PRO A 197 6.37 16.79 5.36
C PRO A 197 7.40 17.38 4.38
N LYS A 198 8.63 16.83 4.36
CA LYS A 198 9.66 17.26 3.40
C LYS A 198 9.30 16.86 1.96
N PHE A 199 8.75 15.66 1.80
CA PHE A 199 8.25 15.17 0.52
C PHE A 199 7.13 16.06 -0.01
N LEU A 200 6.14 16.40 0.82
CA LEU A 200 5.03 17.28 0.46
C LEU A 200 5.52 18.68 0.05
N LYS A 201 6.50 19.22 0.76
CA LYS A 201 7.10 20.50 0.39
C LYS A 201 7.80 20.45 -0.97
N ALA A 202 8.52 19.37 -1.25
CA ALA A 202 9.15 19.17 -2.55
C ALA A 202 8.12 18.94 -3.66
N ALA A 203 7.05 18.18 -3.37
CA ALA A 203 5.95 17.95 -4.29
C ALA A 203 5.20 19.25 -4.65
N GLU A 204 4.91 20.11 -3.67
CA GLU A 204 4.31 21.43 -3.90
C GLU A 204 5.18 22.33 -4.78
N ALA A 205 6.51 22.21 -4.66
CA ALA A 205 7.47 22.93 -5.50
C ALA A 205 7.68 22.26 -6.89
N GLY A 206 7.09 21.09 -7.15
CA GLY A 206 7.34 20.31 -8.36
C GLY A 206 8.76 19.73 -8.45
N ASP A 207 9.50 19.66 -7.33
CA ASP A 207 10.89 19.21 -7.28
C ASP A 207 11.00 17.70 -7.07
N THR A 208 10.84 16.95 -8.18
CA THR A 208 10.93 15.49 -8.17
C THR A 208 12.32 14.98 -7.76
N ALA A 209 13.37 15.78 -8.03
CA ALA A 209 14.73 15.41 -7.65
C ALA A 209 14.92 15.50 -6.13
N ALA A 210 14.35 16.52 -5.49
CA ALA A 210 14.37 16.63 -4.02
C ALA A 210 13.56 15.49 -3.38
N MET A 211 12.38 15.15 -3.92
CA MET A 211 11.59 14.01 -3.41
C MET A 211 12.39 12.70 -3.41
N SER A 212 13.10 12.40 -4.51
CA SER A 212 13.87 11.17 -4.66
C SER A 212 15.19 11.13 -3.86
N LYS A 213 15.61 12.25 -3.27
CA LYS A 213 16.82 12.33 -2.41
C LYS A 213 16.52 12.14 -0.92
N LEU A 214 15.26 12.04 -0.54
CA LEU A 214 14.89 11.85 0.85
C LEU A 214 15.16 10.40 1.29
N ASP A 215 15.78 10.25 2.44
CA ASP A 215 16.06 8.93 3.02
C ASP A 215 14.79 8.09 3.19
N GLY A 216 14.86 6.82 2.82
CA GLY A 216 13.73 5.89 2.89
C GLY A 216 12.62 6.17 1.88
N ILE A 217 12.83 7.04 0.88
CA ILE A 217 11.89 7.26 -0.21
C ILE A 217 12.46 6.70 -1.50
N PHE A 218 11.78 5.69 -2.05
CA PHE A 218 12.17 5.05 -3.29
C PHE A 218 11.29 5.51 -4.45
N SER A 219 11.93 5.65 -5.60
CA SER A 219 11.30 5.95 -6.89
C SER A 219 12.06 5.23 -8.00
N LYS A 220 11.53 5.20 -9.20
CA LYS A 220 12.22 4.63 -10.36
C LYS A 220 13.55 5.30 -10.66
N SER A 221 13.74 6.56 -10.21
CA SER A 221 14.96 7.31 -10.48
C SER A 221 16.13 6.91 -9.58
N ASN A 222 15.86 6.49 -8.32
CA ASN A 222 16.90 6.18 -7.34
C ASN A 222 17.04 4.69 -7.00
N SER A 223 16.11 3.84 -7.45
CA SER A 223 16.08 2.40 -7.13
C SER A 223 16.80 1.50 -8.16
N ARG A 224 17.15 2.01 -9.34
CA ARG A 224 17.71 1.21 -10.45
C ARG A 224 19.10 0.62 -10.18
N SER A 225 19.87 1.21 -9.29
CA SER A 225 21.21 0.72 -8.93
C SER A 225 21.21 -0.52 -8.03
N ILE A 226 20.04 -0.94 -7.51
CA ILE A 226 19.93 -2.03 -6.54
C ILE A 226 19.72 -3.41 -7.17
N THR A 227 19.40 -3.48 -8.44
CA THR A 227 19.28 -4.77 -9.17
C THR A 227 20.59 -5.60 -9.18
N ALA A 228 21.66 -5.07 -8.59
CA ALA A 228 22.95 -5.72 -8.46
C ALA A 228 23.28 -6.20 -7.03
N MET A 229 22.34 -6.19 -6.08
CA MET A 229 22.62 -6.77 -4.77
C MET A 229 22.70 -8.29 -4.89
N ASP A 230 23.88 -8.82 -4.54
CA ASP A 230 24.18 -10.24 -4.45
C ASP A 230 23.16 -10.95 -3.53
N PRO A 231 22.42 -11.98 -4.00
CA PRO A 231 21.49 -12.74 -3.18
C PRO A 231 22.13 -13.42 -1.95
N ALA A 232 23.46 -13.42 -1.85
CA ALA A 232 24.19 -13.92 -0.69
C ALA A 232 24.30 -12.94 0.48
N VAL A 233 23.93 -11.66 0.29
CA VAL A 233 23.94 -10.69 1.39
C VAL A 233 22.67 -10.87 2.22
N ARG A 234 22.78 -11.63 3.32
CA ARG A 234 21.70 -11.72 4.33
C ARG A 234 21.44 -10.33 4.90
N PRO A 235 20.17 -9.91 5.05
CA PRO A 235 19.85 -8.68 5.77
C PRO A 235 20.44 -8.76 7.19
N LYS A 236 21.34 -7.83 7.50
CA LYS A 236 21.88 -7.68 8.84
C LYS A 236 20.76 -7.26 9.79
N ARG A 237 20.82 -7.69 11.04
CA ARG A 237 19.84 -7.28 12.06
C ARG A 237 19.90 -5.77 12.26
N PRO A 238 18.80 -5.11 12.70
CA PRO A 238 18.74 -3.64 12.87
C PRO A 238 19.88 -3.02 13.69
N SER A 239 20.53 -3.79 14.57
CA SER A 239 21.69 -3.37 15.36
C SER A 239 22.98 -3.17 14.55
N ASP A 240 23.05 -3.71 13.33
CA ASP A 240 24.26 -3.71 12.51
C ASP A 240 24.21 -2.71 11.34
N ALA A 241 23.07 -2.02 11.17
CA ALA A 241 22.83 -1.06 10.10
C ALA A 241 23.54 0.27 10.36
N ARG A 242 24.82 0.36 10.02
CA ARG A 242 25.56 1.62 10.00
C ARG A 242 26.37 1.69 8.71
N ALA A 243 26.04 2.65 7.87
CA ALA A 243 26.81 3.09 6.69
C ALA A 243 26.72 2.28 5.38
N GLU A 244 26.28 1.02 5.38
CA GLU A 244 26.22 0.19 4.15
C GLU A 244 24.81 0.16 3.51
N ASP A 245 23.79 0.71 4.20
CA ASP A 245 22.39 0.72 3.73
C ASP A 245 22.06 2.01 2.98
N GLN A 246 23.00 2.53 2.21
CA GLN A 246 22.75 3.71 1.34
C GLN A 246 22.63 3.28 -0.12
N LEU A 247 21.63 3.81 -0.75
CA LEU A 247 21.30 3.67 -2.16
C LEU A 247 21.53 5.01 -2.82
N ASP A 248 22.48 5.10 -3.74
CA ASP A 248 22.79 6.36 -4.40
C ASP A 248 22.87 7.57 -3.45
N GLY A 249 23.35 7.34 -2.21
CA GLY A 249 23.43 8.35 -1.17
C GLY A 249 22.13 8.55 -0.37
N VAL A 250 21.10 7.72 -0.57
CA VAL A 250 19.83 7.74 0.16
C VAL A 250 19.78 6.54 1.12
N ALA A 251 19.46 6.77 2.39
CA ALA A 251 19.28 5.69 3.35
C ALA A 251 18.07 4.82 3.00
N VAL A 252 18.20 3.50 3.20
CA VAL A 252 17.15 2.51 2.86
C VAL A 252 15.88 2.70 3.68
N ASN A 253 16.03 3.10 4.94
CA ASN A 253 14.89 3.43 5.81
C ASN A 253 14.88 4.91 6.13
N GLY A 254 13.68 5.49 6.19
CA GLY A 254 13.49 6.86 6.65
C GLY A 254 13.92 7.03 8.12
N PRO A 255 14.29 8.26 8.54
CA PRO A 255 14.68 8.54 9.92
C PRO A 255 13.51 8.27 10.86
N GLU A 256 13.77 7.55 11.94
CA GLU A 256 12.81 7.29 13.00
C GLU A 256 12.56 8.53 13.84
N ARG A 257 11.30 8.75 14.19
CA ARG A 257 10.92 9.72 15.21
C ARG A 257 11.02 9.07 16.59
N SER A 258 11.52 9.78 17.58
CA SER A 258 11.52 9.30 18.97
C SER A 258 10.09 8.94 19.39
N LEU A 259 9.91 7.79 20.01
CA LEU A 259 8.63 7.37 20.61
C LEU A 259 8.14 8.35 21.71
N ASN A 260 9.02 9.21 22.23
CA ASN A 260 8.68 10.26 23.19
C ASN A 260 8.17 11.56 22.52
N SER A 261 8.10 11.62 21.19
CA SER A 261 7.50 12.76 20.51
C SER A 261 5.99 12.52 20.41
N ASP A 262 5.23 13.23 21.25
CA ASP A 262 3.78 13.19 21.22
C ASP A 262 3.28 13.73 19.87
N VAL A 263 2.75 12.85 19.05
CA VAL A 263 1.92 13.22 17.91
C VAL A 263 0.48 13.04 18.39
N PRO A 264 -0.27 14.10 18.64
CA PRO A 264 -1.65 13.97 19.03
C PRO A 264 -2.40 13.20 17.93
N LEU A 265 -3.24 12.27 18.33
CA LEU A 265 -4.11 11.54 17.43
C LEU A 265 -5.49 12.19 17.53
N ASP A 266 -5.98 12.68 16.40
CA ASP A 266 -7.33 13.17 16.27
C ASP A 266 -8.18 12.02 15.70
N TYR A 267 -9.18 11.59 16.47
CA TYR A 267 -10.10 10.51 16.09
C TYR A 267 -11.55 11.03 15.94
N GLU A 268 -11.77 12.36 15.90
CA GLU A 268 -13.09 12.94 15.70
C GLU A 268 -13.59 12.85 14.24
#